data_7297479e4daf81f3dd7764ec31a1e8c8
#
_entry.id   7297479e4daf81f3dd7764ec31a1e8c8
#
_cell.length_a   1.000
_cell.length_b   1.000
_cell.length_c   1.000
_cell.angle_alpha   90.00
_cell.angle_beta   90.00
_cell.angle_gamma   90.00
#
_symmetry.space_group_name_H-M   'P 1'
#
loop_
_entity.id
_entity.type
_entity.pdbx_description
1 polymer ?
#
loop_
_entity_poly.entity_id
_entity_poly.type
_entity_poly.pdbx_seq_one_letter_code
_entity_poly.pdbx_strand_id
1 'polypeptide(L)'
;LKGHMEPSKLHYHGNNKSDYDIEYGIKNHAGYFIADSLDELTAINNIAARYNIRQKVLLRLTPGIDPHTHKKVSTGNTTSKFGISLSDAPSVIKEALSLPDIMLDGFHYHIGSQIFEITPFLDALDIVFDFMHKINDTLGYLPSYLDIGGGFPVRYTDDDPQINLEDYFKAIGNKLDELKNIHNINPGIMIEPGRSIVADAGMTLYTVGSYKTNGLKNYISIDGGMSDNPRYTLYESRYTFVKANDADNDKYIKADIAGRCCESGDLLGEDVIISEVKRGDIIAVLTTGAYNYSMQSHYNQNQGLPVIMICDGKLKTVVKRDSLDDLLHNQL
;
A
#
# COMPACT_ATOMS: atom_id res chain seq x y z
N LEU A 1 2.37 18.51 -3.54
CA LEU A 1 2.77 19.91 -3.63
C LEU A 1 4.27 20.09 -3.33
N LYS A 2 4.78 19.66 -2.15
CA LYS A 2 6.23 19.70 -1.86
C LYS A 2 7.06 18.72 -2.71
N GLY A 3 6.44 17.63 -3.20
CA GLY A 3 7.07 16.62 -4.05
C GLY A 3 7.15 16.98 -5.53
N HIS A 4 6.77 18.21 -5.90
CA HIS A 4 6.76 18.69 -7.29
C HIS A 4 5.90 17.83 -8.24
N MET A 5 4.99 17.01 -7.71
CA MET A 5 4.00 16.27 -8.49
C MET A 5 2.90 17.23 -8.94
N GLU A 6 2.51 17.13 -10.19
CA GLU A 6 1.37 17.87 -10.75
C GLU A 6 0.07 17.38 -10.11
N PRO A 7 -0.70 18.22 -9.39
CA PRO A 7 -1.89 17.77 -8.66
C PRO A 7 -2.92 17.09 -9.55
N SER A 8 -3.05 17.52 -10.80
CA SER A 8 -3.95 16.92 -11.80
C SER A 8 -3.66 15.44 -12.13
N LYS A 9 -2.48 14.94 -11.72
CA LYS A 9 -2.09 13.52 -11.88
C LYS A 9 -2.29 12.70 -10.60
N LEU A 10 -2.82 13.31 -9.53
CA LEU A 10 -3.03 12.63 -8.26
C LEU A 10 -4.40 11.97 -8.21
N HIS A 11 -4.42 10.73 -7.72
CA HIS A 11 -5.63 10.01 -7.36
C HIS A 11 -5.84 10.11 -5.85
N TYR A 12 -7.00 10.63 -5.44
CA TYR A 12 -7.31 10.85 -4.03
C TYR A 12 -8.15 9.68 -3.48
N HIS A 13 -7.50 8.82 -2.71
CA HIS A 13 -8.10 7.62 -2.15
C HIS A 13 -8.62 7.81 -0.72
N GLY A 14 -9.46 6.88 -0.28
CA GLY A 14 -10.00 6.75 1.07
C GLY A 14 -11.44 6.21 1.02
N ASN A 15 -11.77 5.27 1.92
CA ASN A 15 -13.14 4.73 2.02
C ASN A 15 -14.08 5.62 2.86
N ASN A 16 -13.55 6.69 3.43
CA ASN A 16 -14.30 7.69 4.19
C ASN A 16 -13.53 9.02 4.13
N LYS A 17 -13.64 9.74 3.01
CA LYS A 17 -13.10 11.09 2.89
C LYS A 17 -14.06 12.06 3.60
N SER A 18 -13.56 12.82 4.57
CA SER A 18 -14.33 13.88 5.20
C SER A 18 -14.60 15.02 4.21
N ASP A 19 -15.61 15.86 4.51
CA ASP A 19 -15.86 17.07 3.73
C ASP A 19 -14.62 17.97 3.63
N TYR A 20 -13.81 18.01 4.69
CA TYR A 20 -12.54 18.72 4.71
C TYR A 20 -11.53 18.12 3.71
N ASP A 21 -11.40 16.79 3.67
CA ASP A 21 -10.50 16.10 2.74
C ASP A 21 -10.92 16.34 1.28
N ILE A 22 -12.22 16.23 1.01
CA ILE A 22 -12.79 16.48 -0.32
C ILE A 22 -12.54 17.94 -0.74
N GLU A 23 -12.86 18.89 0.14
CA GLU A 23 -12.63 20.30 -0.13
C GLU A 23 -11.15 20.61 -0.34
N TYR A 24 -10.27 20.02 0.47
CA TYR A 24 -8.82 20.18 0.33
C TYR A 24 -8.31 19.65 -1.03
N GLY A 25 -8.78 18.47 -1.45
CA GLY A 25 -8.42 17.90 -2.74
C GLY A 25 -8.90 18.75 -3.92
N ILE A 26 -10.16 19.24 -3.88
CA ILE A 26 -10.73 20.12 -4.92
C ILE A 26 -9.96 21.43 -5.01
N LYS A 27 -9.71 22.11 -3.88
CA LYS A 27 -8.93 23.37 -3.83
C LYS A 27 -7.50 23.22 -4.36
N ASN A 28 -6.91 22.05 -4.21
CA ASN A 28 -5.56 21.76 -4.69
C ASN A 28 -5.56 21.07 -6.07
N HIS A 29 -6.68 21.02 -6.77
CA HIS A 29 -6.82 20.50 -8.12
C HIS A 29 -6.38 19.04 -8.26
N ALA A 30 -6.72 18.18 -7.29
CA ALA A 30 -6.51 16.74 -7.40
C ALA A 30 -7.20 16.21 -8.68
N GLY A 31 -6.48 15.38 -9.44
CA GLY A 31 -6.95 14.93 -10.74
C GLY A 31 -8.20 14.08 -10.63
N TYR A 32 -8.13 13.01 -9.84
CA TYR A 32 -9.24 12.08 -9.64
C TYR A 32 -9.54 11.87 -8.15
N PHE A 33 -10.82 11.76 -7.83
CA PHE A 33 -11.25 11.13 -6.59
C PHE A 33 -11.66 9.70 -6.88
N ILE A 34 -11.14 8.75 -6.12
CA ILE A 34 -11.58 7.37 -6.18
C ILE A 34 -12.73 7.23 -5.21
N ALA A 35 -13.95 7.25 -5.75
CA ALA A 35 -15.17 7.26 -4.94
C ALA A 35 -15.54 5.85 -4.48
N ASP A 36 -15.81 5.70 -3.20
CA ASP A 36 -16.00 4.43 -2.51
C ASP A 36 -17.47 4.13 -2.21
N SER A 37 -18.35 5.14 -2.32
CA SER A 37 -19.79 5.04 -2.03
C SER A 37 -20.61 6.13 -2.74
N LEU A 38 -21.94 5.94 -2.77
CA LEU A 38 -22.88 6.94 -3.29
C LEU A 38 -22.92 8.20 -2.42
N ASP A 39 -22.84 8.03 -1.09
CA ASP A 39 -22.82 9.16 -0.16
C ASP A 39 -21.61 10.05 -0.40
N GLU A 40 -20.45 9.44 -0.67
CA GLU A 40 -19.23 10.17 -1.01
C GLU A 40 -19.35 10.89 -2.36
N LEU A 41 -19.92 10.24 -3.40
CA LEU A 41 -20.18 10.88 -4.68
C LEU A 41 -21.06 12.12 -4.54
N THR A 42 -22.10 12.04 -3.69
CA THR A 42 -22.97 13.15 -3.37
C THR A 42 -22.22 14.28 -2.64
N ALA A 43 -21.36 13.94 -1.69
CA ALA A 43 -20.53 14.93 -1.01
C ALA A 43 -19.53 15.62 -1.95
N ILE A 44 -18.87 14.85 -2.83
CA ILE A 44 -17.96 15.40 -3.85
C ILE A 44 -18.73 16.36 -4.77
N ASN A 45 -19.91 15.97 -5.28
CA ASN A 45 -20.74 16.82 -6.10
C ASN A 45 -21.09 18.14 -5.42
N ASN A 46 -21.59 18.08 -4.18
CA ASN A 46 -22.01 19.26 -3.44
C ASN A 46 -20.87 20.22 -3.11
N ILE A 47 -19.67 19.67 -2.87
CA ILE A 47 -18.49 20.48 -2.60
C ILE A 47 -17.93 21.05 -3.90
N ALA A 48 -17.88 20.27 -4.98
CA ALA A 48 -17.43 20.73 -6.29
C ALA A 48 -18.28 21.89 -6.84
N ALA A 49 -19.61 21.82 -6.63
CA ALA A 49 -20.55 22.89 -6.97
C ALA A 49 -20.17 24.24 -6.32
N ARG A 50 -19.72 24.24 -5.05
CA ARG A 50 -19.32 25.48 -4.35
C ARG A 50 -18.13 26.18 -5.01
N TYR A 51 -17.29 25.41 -5.74
CA TYR A 51 -16.09 25.90 -6.42
C TYR A 51 -16.27 26.05 -7.94
N ASN A 52 -17.49 25.80 -8.47
CA ASN A 52 -17.78 25.76 -9.92
C ASN A 52 -16.81 24.83 -10.68
N ILE A 53 -16.52 23.68 -10.11
CA ILE A 53 -15.63 22.66 -10.68
C ILE A 53 -16.46 21.42 -10.98
N ARG A 54 -16.25 20.83 -12.14
CA ARG A 54 -16.74 19.51 -12.45
C ARG A 54 -15.61 18.50 -12.16
N GLN A 55 -15.72 17.81 -10.99
CA GLN A 55 -14.67 16.95 -10.49
C GLN A 55 -14.68 15.57 -11.18
N LYS A 56 -13.53 15.14 -11.67
CA LYS A 56 -13.37 13.79 -12.20
C LYS A 56 -13.33 12.77 -11.08
N VAL A 57 -14.06 11.67 -11.28
CA VAL A 57 -14.10 10.55 -10.33
C VAL A 57 -13.93 9.22 -11.04
N LEU A 58 -13.28 8.26 -10.39
CA LEU A 58 -13.35 6.85 -10.73
C LEU A 58 -14.15 6.15 -9.63
N LEU A 59 -15.10 5.31 -10.01
CA LEU A 59 -15.89 4.53 -9.06
C LEU A 59 -15.10 3.28 -8.67
N ARG A 60 -14.85 3.08 -7.37
CA ARG A 60 -14.16 1.89 -6.89
C ARG A 60 -15.10 0.71 -6.85
N LEU A 61 -14.77 -0.31 -7.63
CA LEU A 61 -15.50 -1.56 -7.73
C LEU A 61 -14.85 -2.64 -6.86
N THR A 62 -15.66 -3.55 -6.35
CA THR A 62 -15.21 -4.76 -5.67
C THR A 62 -15.56 -5.97 -6.54
N PRO A 63 -14.60 -6.50 -7.33
CA PRO A 63 -14.88 -7.56 -8.31
C PRO A 63 -15.14 -8.94 -7.69
N GLY A 64 -14.94 -9.12 -6.37
CA GLY A 64 -15.20 -10.37 -5.69
C GLY A 64 -14.07 -11.42 -5.83
N ILE A 65 -12.87 -10.97 -6.17
CA ILE A 65 -11.69 -11.84 -6.30
C ILE A 65 -11.06 -12.09 -4.93
N ASP A 66 -10.72 -13.34 -4.65
CA ASP A 66 -9.86 -13.73 -3.52
C ASP A 66 -8.45 -14.03 -4.05
N PRO A 67 -7.46 -13.15 -3.81
CA PRO A 67 -6.11 -13.34 -4.29
C PRO A 67 -5.29 -14.32 -3.42
N HIS A 68 -5.93 -15.10 -2.52
CA HIS A 68 -5.27 -16.02 -1.59
C HIS A 68 -4.17 -15.39 -0.74
N THR A 69 -4.29 -14.11 -0.44
CA THR A 69 -3.36 -13.36 0.42
C THR A 69 -3.86 -13.28 1.86
N HIS A 70 -3.04 -12.76 2.77
CA HIS A 70 -3.44 -12.57 4.17
C HIS A 70 -4.75 -11.75 4.26
N LYS A 71 -5.73 -12.21 5.07
CA LYS A 71 -7.08 -11.60 5.20
C LYS A 71 -7.08 -10.08 5.38
N LYS A 72 -6.07 -9.52 6.07
CA LYS A 72 -5.96 -8.07 6.32
C LYS A 72 -5.47 -7.25 5.12
N VAL A 73 -5.00 -7.89 4.05
CA VAL A 73 -4.51 -7.23 2.82
C VAL A 73 -5.30 -7.63 1.57
N SER A 74 -6.28 -8.52 1.69
CA SER A 74 -7.25 -8.84 0.63
C SER A 74 -8.32 -7.75 0.58
N THR A 75 -8.44 -7.02 -0.51
CA THR A 75 -9.40 -5.92 -0.69
C THR A 75 -10.41 -6.17 -1.80
N GLY A 76 -10.20 -7.20 -2.60
CA GLY A 76 -11.10 -7.59 -3.69
C GLY A 76 -12.31 -8.43 -3.28
N ASN A 77 -12.38 -8.87 -2.02
CA ASN A 77 -13.45 -9.71 -1.50
C ASN A 77 -14.73 -8.89 -1.27
N THR A 78 -15.90 -9.50 -1.53
CA THR A 78 -17.24 -8.89 -1.36
C THR A 78 -17.55 -8.42 0.06
N THR A 79 -16.82 -8.90 1.07
CA THR A 79 -16.94 -8.46 2.48
C THR A 79 -15.93 -7.36 2.86
N SER A 80 -15.18 -6.85 1.91
CA SER A 80 -14.24 -5.74 2.12
C SER A 80 -14.99 -4.46 2.49
N LYS A 81 -14.38 -3.61 3.33
CA LYS A 81 -14.91 -2.27 3.62
C LYS A 81 -14.75 -1.29 2.45
N PHE A 82 -14.05 -1.69 1.39
CA PHE A 82 -13.72 -0.84 0.26
C PHE A 82 -14.59 -1.13 -0.95
N GLY A 83 -15.00 -0.05 -1.62
CA GLY A 83 -15.63 -0.12 -2.92
C GLY A 83 -17.09 -0.59 -2.91
N ILE A 84 -17.66 -0.62 -4.09
CA ILE A 84 -19.05 -0.96 -4.37
C ILE A 84 -19.07 -2.32 -5.07
N SER A 85 -19.96 -3.21 -4.61
CA SER A 85 -20.13 -4.52 -5.25
C SER A 85 -20.61 -4.36 -6.71
N LEU A 86 -20.24 -5.30 -7.58
CA LEU A 86 -20.70 -5.28 -8.97
C LEU A 86 -22.22 -5.39 -9.10
N SER A 87 -22.91 -5.96 -8.09
CA SER A 87 -24.38 -6.03 -8.06
C SER A 87 -25.03 -4.67 -7.79
N ASP A 88 -24.42 -3.83 -6.97
CA ASP A 88 -24.97 -2.54 -6.57
C ASP A 88 -24.49 -1.40 -7.46
N ALA A 89 -23.34 -1.59 -8.12
CA ALA A 89 -22.70 -0.58 -8.96
C ALA A 89 -23.61 -0.01 -10.09
N PRO A 90 -24.49 -0.78 -10.75
CA PRO A 90 -25.37 -0.20 -11.80
C PRO A 90 -26.26 0.92 -11.27
N SER A 91 -26.82 0.79 -10.07
CA SER A 91 -27.64 1.85 -9.45
C SER A 91 -26.81 3.08 -9.11
N VAL A 92 -25.62 2.87 -8.54
CA VAL A 92 -24.70 3.96 -8.19
C VAL A 92 -24.18 4.69 -9.42
N ILE A 93 -23.87 3.97 -10.51
CA ILE A 93 -23.45 4.58 -11.79
C ILE A 93 -24.57 5.46 -12.35
N LYS A 94 -25.81 4.96 -12.33
CA LYS A 94 -26.96 5.74 -12.81
C LYS A 94 -27.12 7.05 -12.04
N GLU A 95 -26.99 7.01 -10.71
CA GLU A 95 -27.04 8.22 -9.88
C GLU A 95 -25.85 9.14 -10.17
N ALA A 96 -24.63 8.60 -10.24
CA ALA A 96 -23.42 9.36 -10.54
C ALA A 96 -23.52 10.12 -11.86
N LEU A 97 -24.10 9.50 -12.90
CA LEU A 97 -24.31 10.14 -14.21
C LEU A 97 -25.32 11.30 -14.16
N SER A 98 -26.18 11.37 -13.14
CA SER A 98 -27.14 12.45 -12.94
C SER A 98 -26.58 13.64 -12.15
N LEU A 99 -25.44 13.48 -11.49
CA LEU A 99 -24.82 14.53 -10.67
C LEU A 99 -24.07 15.54 -11.55
N PRO A 100 -24.45 16.85 -11.53
CA PRO A 100 -23.97 17.83 -12.52
C PRO A 100 -22.49 18.21 -12.35
N ASP A 101 -21.98 18.20 -11.11
CA ASP A 101 -20.65 18.68 -10.78
C ASP A 101 -19.62 17.54 -10.62
N ILE A 102 -20.00 16.31 -11.02
CA ILE A 102 -19.11 15.17 -11.17
C ILE A 102 -18.96 14.81 -12.65
N MET A 103 -17.77 14.33 -12.98
CA MET A 103 -17.50 13.59 -14.21
C MET A 103 -17.09 12.17 -13.83
N LEU A 104 -18.02 11.21 -13.95
CA LEU A 104 -17.66 9.80 -13.85
C LEU A 104 -16.83 9.46 -15.09
N ASP A 105 -15.51 9.27 -14.91
CA ASP A 105 -14.56 9.10 -16.01
C ASP A 105 -14.10 7.64 -16.16
N GLY A 106 -14.46 6.79 -15.19
CA GLY A 106 -14.15 5.37 -15.28
C GLY A 106 -14.30 4.62 -13.96
N PHE A 107 -13.61 3.49 -13.92
CA PHE A 107 -13.64 2.58 -12.80
C PHE A 107 -12.24 2.34 -12.22
N HIS A 108 -12.21 2.01 -10.95
CA HIS A 108 -11.03 1.58 -10.23
C HIS A 108 -11.34 0.26 -9.51
N TYR A 109 -10.36 -0.61 -9.38
CA TYR A 109 -10.39 -1.71 -8.43
C TYR A 109 -8.99 -1.99 -7.87
N HIS A 110 -8.95 -2.62 -6.70
CA HIS A 110 -7.71 -3.08 -6.09
C HIS A 110 -7.99 -4.40 -5.39
N ILE A 111 -7.42 -5.50 -5.88
CA ILE A 111 -7.77 -6.86 -5.44
C ILE A 111 -7.01 -7.30 -4.20
N GLY A 112 -5.90 -6.64 -3.86
CA GLY A 112 -5.10 -6.99 -2.69
C GLY A 112 -3.67 -6.52 -2.78
N SER A 113 -2.84 -7.00 -1.88
CA SER A 113 -1.42 -6.62 -1.80
C SER A 113 -0.56 -7.87 -1.66
N GLN A 114 0.66 -7.84 -2.23
CA GLN A 114 1.62 -8.95 -2.15
C GLN A 114 1.08 -10.22 -2.86
N ILE A 115 0.60 -10.04 -4.09
CA ILE A 115 -0.04 -11.10 -4.89
C ILE A 115 1.02 -11.73 -5.79
N PHE A 116 1.46 -12.96 -5.43
CA PHE A 116 2.51 -13.69 -6.13
C PHE A 116 2.02 -14.45 -7.36
N GLU A 117 0.71 -14.61 -7.53
CA GLU A 117 0.13 -15.30 -8.68
C GLU A 117 -0.48 -14.29 -9.64
N ILE A 118 -0.28 -14.50 -10.93
CA ILE A 118 -0.82 -13.61 -11.97
C ILE A 118 -2.32 -13.81 -12.19
N THR A 119 -2.82 -15.02 -11.96
CA THR A 119 -4.21 -15.42 -12.24
C THR A 119 -5.26 -14.47 -11.64
N PRO A 120 -5.17 -14.04 -10.35
CA PRO A 120 -6.13 -13.11 -9.78
C PRO A 120 -6.24 -11.76 -10.53
N PHE A 121 -5.13 -11.28 -11.12
CA PHE A 121 -5.17 -10.07 -11.95
C PHE A 121 -5.91 -10.30 -13.25
N LEU A 122 -5.71 -11.46 -13.90
CA LEU A 122 -6.36 -11.80 -15.16
C LEU A 122 -7.86 -12.04 -14.95
N ASP A 123 -8.23 -12.77 -13.90
CA ASP A 123 -9.64 -13.02 -13.54
C ASP A 123 -10.39 -11.72 -13.21
N ALA A 124 -9.73 -10.80 -12.51
CA ALA A 124 -10.32 -9.48 -12.23
C ALA A 124 -10.60 -8.70 -13.52
N LEU A 125 -9.69 -8.76 -14.50
CA LEU A 125 -9.89 -8.13 -15.81
C LEU A 125 -11.08 -8.74 -16.54
N ASP A 126 -11.21 -10.06 -16.59
CA ASP A 126 -12.36 -10.74 -17.21
C ASP A 126 -13.68 -10.25 -16.61
N ILE A 127 -13.79 -10.30 -15.29
CA ILE A 127 -15.00 -9.90 -14.55
C ILE A 127 -15.35 -8.43 -14.79
N VAL A 128 -14.35 -7.53 -14.76
CA VAL A 128 -14.60 -6.09 -14.89
C VAL A 128 -14.92 -5.71 -16.35
N PHE A 129 -14.31 -6.35 -17.35
CA PHE A 129 -14.68 -6.11 -18.76
C PHE A 129 -16.08 -6.61 -19.08
N ASP A 130 -16.49 -7.79 -18.59
CA ASP A 130 -17.87 -8.27 -18.67
C ASP A 130 -18.86 -7.28 -18.02
N PHE A 131 -18.49 -6.75 -16.86
CA PHE A 131 -19.28 -5.72 -16.19
C PHE A 131 -19.38 -4.43 -17.01
N MET A 132 -18.27 -3.93 -17.56
CA MET A 132 -18.28 -2.72 -18.42
C MET A 132 -19.16 -2.92 -19.66
N HIS A 133 -19.11 -4.09 -20.28
CA HIS A 133 -19.96 -4.43 -21.41
C HIS A 133 -21.44 -4.36 -21.01
N LYS A 134 -21.80 -5.00 -19.91
CA LYS A 134 -23.17 -4.96 -19.38
C LYS A 134 -23.66 -3.53 -19.05
N ILE A 135 -22.79 -2.70 -18.48
CA ILE A 135 -23.11 -1.30 -18.18
C ILE A 135 -23.31 -0.50 -19.45
N ASN A 136 -22.50 -0.71 -20.48
CA ASN A 136 -22.71 -0.09 -21.78
C ASN A 136 -24.08 -0.45 -22.40
N ASP A 137 -24.44 -1.74 -22.36
CA ASP A 137 -25.73 -2.21 -22.93
C ASP A 137 -26.95 -1.69 -22.17
N THR A 138 -26.81 -1.53 -20.83
CA THR A 138 -27.96 -1.17 -19.97
C THR A 138 -28.10 0.33 -19.72
N LEU A 139 -27.00 1.06 -19.65
CA LEU A 139 -26.95 2.48 -19.29
C LEU A 139 -26.38 3.38 -20.41
N GLY A 140 -25.82 2.79 -21.48
CA GLY A 140 -25.13 3.53 -22.53
C GLY A 140 -23.86 4.24 -22.06
N TYR A 141 -23.23 3.74 -20.96
CA TYR A 141 -22.03 4.34 -20.38
C TYR A 141 -20.80 3.50 -20.68
N LEU A 142 -19.77 4.15 -21.23
CA LEU A 142 -18.44 3.59 -21.45
C LEU A 142 -17.42 4.37 -20.63
N PRO A 143 -16.61 3.71 -19.78
CA PRO A 143 -15.56 4.37 -19.04
C PRO A 143 -14.41 4.81 -19.95
N SER A 144 -13.88 6.03 -19.72
CA SER A 144 -12.66 6.50 -20.39
C SER A 144 -11.42 5.80 -19.84
N TYR A 145 -11.43 5.43 -18.55
CA TYR A 145 -10.29 4.84 -17.86
C TYR A 145 -10.72 3.64 -17.00
N LEU A 146 -9.78 2.70 -16.89
CA LEU A 146 -9.82 1.60 -15.93
C LEU A 146 -8.51 1.60 -15.14
N ASP A 147 -8.59 1.85 -13.84
CA ASP A 147 -7.48 1.72 -12.92
C ASP A 147 -7.54 0.34 -12.27
N ILE A 148 -6.55 -0.49 -12.54
CA ILE A 148 -6.48 -1.86 -12.05
C ILE A 148 -5.79 -1.96 -10.68
N GLY A 149 -5.46 -0.82 -10.07
CA GLY A 149 -4.82 -0.73 -8.76
C GLY A 149 -3.38 -1.21 -8.76
N GLY A 150 -2.95 -1.63 -7.57
CA GLY A 150 -1.62 -2.18 -7.33
C GLY A 150 -1.70 -3.65 -6.91
N GLY A 151 -0.84 -4.02 -5.95
CA GLY A 151 -0.81 -5.38 -5.41
C GLY A 151 0.40 -6.18 -5.86
N PHE A 152 1.19 -5.65 -6.77
CA PHE A 152 2.40 -6.29 -7.29
C PHE A 152 3.38 -6.61 -6.16
N PRO A 153 3.89 -7.85 -6.11
CA PRO A 153 4.65 -8.34 -4.97
C PRO A 153 6.12 -7.92 -5.00
N VAL A 154 6.77 -8.07 -3.85
CA VAL A 154 8.23 -8.08 -3.70
C VAL A 154 8.65 -9.26 -2.85
N ARG A 155 9.89 -9.72 -2.97
CA ARG A 155 10.44 -10.74 -2.09
C ARG A 155 10.98 -10.08 -0.82
N TYR A 156 10.54 -10.58 0.32
CA TYR A 156 11.03 -10.18 1.64
C TYR A 156 12.04 -11.18 2.22
N THR A 157 11.91 -12.45 1.82
CA THR A 157 12.77 -13.56 2.26
C THR A 157 13.11 -14.45 1.08
N ASP A 158 14.08 -15.33 1.27
CA ASP A 158 14.45 -16.32 0.25
C ASP A 158 13.37 -17.39 0.03
N ASP A 159 12.48 -17.58 0.99
CA ASP A 159 11.32 -18.49 0.90
C ASP A 159 10.23 -17.95 -0.05
N ASP A 160 10.20 -16.62 -0.29
CA ASP A 160 9.22 -16.03 -1.19
C ASP A 160 9.47 -16.45 -2.65
N PRO A 161 8.40 -16.67 -3.44
CA PRO A 161 8.52 -17.01 -4.85
C PRO A 161 9.38 -16.04 -5.65
N GLN A 162 10.09 -16.53 -6.67
CA GLN A 162 10.77 -15.65 -7.61
C GLN A 162 9.76 -14.83 -8.42
N ILE A 163 10.05 -13.56 -8.62
CA ILE A 163 9.16 -12.62 -9.29
C ILE A 163 9.87 -12.04 -10.50
N ASN A 164 9.17 -12.04 -11.64
CA ASN A 164 9.53 -11.23 -12.79
C ASN A 164 8.34 -10.33 -13.12
N LEU A 165 8.41 -9.05 -12.75
CA LEU A 165 7.33 -8.09 -13.01
C LEU A 165 7.10 -7.85 -14.50
N GLU A 166 8.11 -8.04 -15.35
CA GLU A 166 7.95 -7.94 -16.80
C GLU A 166 6.96 -8.98 -17.33
N ASP A 167 7.04 -10.23 -16.83
CA ASP A 167 6.10 -11.28 -17.20
C ASP A 167 4.68 -10.98 -16.74
N TYR A 168 4.51 -10.36 -15.54
CA TYR A 168 3.22 -9.90 -15.06
C TYR A 168 2.61 -8.85 -16.00
N PHE A 169 3.35 -7.80 -16.31
CA PHE A 169 2.84 -6.73 -17.19
C PHE A 169 2.61 -7.22 -18.62
N LYS A 170 3.40 -8.17 -19.10
CA LYS A 170 3.18 -8.79 -20.39
C LYS A 170 1.88 -9.62 -20.42
N ALA A 171 1.65 -10.41 -19.38
CA ALA A 171 0.42 -11.20 -19.26
C ALA A 171 -0.83 -10.31 -19.16
N ILE A 172 -0.79 -9.27 -18.30
CA ILE A 172 -1.85 -8.28 -18.18
C ILE A 172 -2.10 -7.54 -19.50
N GLY A 173 -1.04 -7.12 -20.20
CA GLY A 173 -1.14 -6.44 -21.49
C GLY A 173 -1.80 -7.32 -22.55
N ASN A 174 -1.37 -8.57 -22.70
CA ASN A 174 -1.98 -9.51 -23.61
C ASN A 174 -3.48 -9.75 -23.32
N LYS A 175 -3.83 -9.87 -22.03
CA LYS A 175 -5.22 -10.05 -21.59
C LYS A 175 -6.06 -8.83 -21.89
N LEU A 176 -5.53 -7.63 -21.66
CA LEU A 176 -6.19 -6.37 -21.98
C LEU A 176 -6.46 -6.27 -23.49
N ASP A 177 -5.50 -6.60 -24.34
CA ASP A 177 -5.68 -6.56 -25.80
C ASP A 177 -6.74 -7.57 -26.25
N GLU A 178 -6.76 -8.78 -25.68
CA GLU A 178 -7.81 -9.78 -25.89
C GLU A 178 -9.20 -9.21 -25.55
N LEU A 179 -9.37 -8.71 -24.33
CA LEU A 179 -10.66 -8.23 -23.81
C LEU A 179 -11.16 -6.98 -24.54
N LYS A 180 -10.28 -6.04 -24.89
CA LYS A 180 -10.62 -4.89 -25.72
C LYS A 180 -11.21 -5.30 -27.06
N ASN A 181 -10.67 -6.33 -27.69
CA ASN A 181 -11.18 -6.86 -28.95
C ASN A 181 -12.51 -7.61 -28.78
N ILE A 182 -12.64 -8.46 -27.74
CA ILE A 182 -13.86 -9.24 -27.48
C ILE A 182 -15.05 -8.30 -27.21
N HIS A 183 -14.87 -7.32 -26.32
CA HIS A 183 -15.95 -6.44 -25.87
C HIS A 183 -16.12 -5.17 -26.72
N ASN A 184 -15.18 -4.88 -27.61
CA ASN A 184 -15.08 -3.61 -28.35
C ASN A 184 -15.09 -2.38 -27.42
N ILE A 185 -14.39 -2.47 -26.27
CA ILE A 185 -14.25 -1.43 -25.25
C ILE A 185 -12.74 -1.16 -25.06
N ASN A 186 -12.33 0.11 -25.17
CA ASN A 186 -10.92 0.47 -25.15
C ASN A 186 -10.63 1.60 -24.13
N PRO A 187 -10.70 1.36 -22.83
CA PRO A 187 -10.35 2.34 -21.80
C PRO A 187 -8.83 2.57 -21.75
N GLY A 188 -8.43 3.78 -21.37
CA GLY A 188 -7.07 4.03 -20.92
C GLY A 188 -6.80 3.25 -19.62
N ILE A 189 -5.64 2.61 -19.52
CA ILE A 189 -5.31 1.77 -18.35
C ILE A 189 -4.40 2.55 -17.39
N MET A 190 -4.74 2.50 -16.10
CA MET A 190 -3.94 3.04 -15.00
C MET A 190 -3.55 1.90 -14.06
N ILE A 191 -2.40 2.05 -13.39
CA ILE A 191 -1.90 1.13 -12.37
C ILE A 191 -1.35 1.92 -11.18
N GLU A 192 -1.41 1.34 -9.98
CA GLU A 192 -0.97 1.97 -8.73
C GLU A 192 0.09 1.12 -7.99
N PRO A 193 1.24 0.81 -8.60
CA PRO A 193 2.30 0.08 -7.93
C PRO A 193 2.90 0.96 -6.82
N GLY A 194 2.91 0.49 -5.60
CA GLY A 194 3.51 1.16 -4.45
C GLY A 194 4.70 0.35 -3.92
N ARG A 195 4.40 -0.79 -3.32
CA ARG A 195 5.40 -1.70 -2.72
C ARG A 195 6.51 -2.07 -3.68
N SER A 196 6.17 -2.52 -4.88
CA SER A 196 7.12 -2.99 -5.88
C SER A 196 8.07 -1.92 -6.43
N ILE A 197 7.81 -0.63 -6.17
CA ILE A 197 8.70 0.46 -6.60
C ILE A 197 9.82 0.72 -5.60
N VAL A 198 9.55 0.62 -4.29
CA VAL A 198 10.46 1.16 -3.27
C VAL A 198 10.81 0.18 -2.13
N ALA A 199 10.10 -0.93 -1.98
CA ALA A 199 10.29 -1.78 -0.81
C ALA A 199 11.72 -2.34 -0.69
N ASP A 200 12.26 -2.89 -1.76
CA ASP A 200 13.60 -3.48 -1.81
C ASP A 200 14.73 -2.44 -1.90
N ALA A 201 14.38 -1.18 -2.21
CA ALA A 201 15.33 -0.06 -2.20
C ALA A 201 15.63 0.46 -0.78
N GLY A 202 14.93 -0.03 0.24
CA GLY A 202 15.09 0.42 1.62
C GLY A 202 15.47 -0.69 2.60
N MET A 203 16.26 -0.32 3.59
CA MET A 203 16.56 -1.16 4.77
C MET A 203 16.49 -0.31 6.03
N THR A 204 16.20 -0.95 7.17
CA THR A 204 16.22 -0.31 8.49
C THR A 204 17.37 -0.89 9.30
N LEU A 205 18.16 -0.03 9.90
CA LEU A 205 19.29 -0.41 10.73
C LEU A 205 18.92 -0.27 12.20
N TYR A 206 19.21 -1.32 12.97
CA TYR A 206 18.99 -1.35 14.41
C TYR A 206 20.27 -1.74 15.14
N THR A 207 20.47 -1.14 16.32
CA THR A 207 21.57 -1.49 17.22
C THR A 207 21.11 -2.57 18.19
N VAL A 208 21.89 -3.64 18.32
CA VAL A 208 21.67 -4.68 19.31
C VAL A 208 21.94 -4.13 20.72
N GLY A 209 20.93 -4.13 21.57
CA GLY A 209 21.02 -3.74 22.98
C GLY A 209 21.43 -4.90 23.88
N SER A 210 20.89 -6.10 23.64
CA SER A 210 21.21 -7.30 24.41
C SER A 210 20.92 -8.58 23.64
N TYR A 211 21.62 -9.63 24.00
CA TYR A 211 21.30 -11.02 23.65
C TYR A 211 21.10 -11.80 24.97
N LYS A 212 19.99 -12.53 25.04
CA LYS A 212 19.69 -13.33 26.25
C LYS A 212 18.93 -14.61 25.90
N THR A 213 19.09 -15.64 26.71
CA THR A 213 18.28 -16.85 26.70
C THR A 213 17.27 -16.79 27.83
N ASN A 214 16.00 -17.08 27.53
CA ASN A 214 14.94 -17.19 28.52
C ASN A 214 14.17 -18.50 28.26
N GLY A 215 14.37 -19.46 29.14
CA GLY A 215 13.88 -20.83 28.95
C GLY A 215 14.52 -21.47 27.70
N LEU A 216 13.68 -21.80 26.70
CA LEU A 216 14.14 -22.43 25.47
C LEU A 216 14.31 -21.44 24.31
N LYS A 217 14.01 -20.15 24.53
CA LYS A 217 14.06 -19.11 23.48
C LYS A 217 15.25 -18.17 23.69
N ASN A 218 15.88 -17.83 22.61
CA ASN A 218 16.87 -16.76 22.55
C ASN A 218 16.22 -15.48 22.04
N TYR A 219 16.60 -14.36 22.61
CA TYR A 219 16.13 -13.05 22.25
C TYR A 219 17.28 -12.11 21.92
N ILE A 220 17.18 -11.44 20.78
CA ILE A 220 18.01 -10.30 20.41
C ILE A 220 17.15 -9.05 20.59
N SER A 221 17.47 -8.21 21.57
CA SER A 221 16.76 -6.95 21.78
C SER A 221 17.45 -5.83 21.01
N ILE A 222 16.67 -5.02 20.31
CA ILE A 222 17.13 -3.93 19.44
C ILE A 222 16.63 -2.57 19.92
N ASP A 223 17.22 -1.49 19.42
CA ASP A 223 16.88 -0.10 19.77
C ASP A 223 15.65 0.47 19.01
N GLY A 224 14.93 -0.37 18.26
CA GLY A 224 13.66 -0.08 17.62
C GLY A 224 12.59 -1.10 17.98
N GLY A 225 11.58 -1.28 17.14
CA GLY A 225 10.52 -2.24 17.36
C GLY A 225 9.22 -1.94 16.59
N MET A 226 8.09 -2.37 17.14
CA MET A 226 6.77 -2.17 16.51
C MET A 226 6.40 -0.69 16.34
N SER A 227 7.02 0.23 17.05
CA SER A 227 6.81 1.66 16.89
C SER A 227 7.27 2.18 15.53
N ASP A 228 8.28 1.57 14.94
CA ASP A 228 8.85 1.95 13.64
C ASP A 228 8.67 0.87 12.55
N ASN A 229 8.47 -0.38 12.93
CA ASN A 229 8.10 -1.46 12.03
C ASN A 229 6.99 -2.35 12.62
N PRO A 230 5.72 -1.94 12.53
CA PRO A 230 4.60 -2.69 13.13
C PRO A 230 4.16 -3.90 12.30
N ARG A 231 4.77 -4.14 11.13
CA ARG A 231 4.20 -5.07 10.14
C ARG A 231 4.27 -6.53 10.56
N TYR A 232 5.29 -6.94 11.33
CA TYR A 232 5.31 -8.29 11.90
C TYR A 232 4.15 -8.47 12.88
N THR A 233 3.97 -7.55 13.81
CA THR A 233 2.88 -7.59 14.80
C THR A 233 1.49 -7.55 14.17
N LEU A 234 1.31 -6.79 13.08
CA LEU A 234 0.01 -6.62 12.43
C LEU A 234 -0.34 -7.71 11.42
N TYR A 235 0.65 -8.23 10.70
CA TYR A 235 0.44 -9.07 9.51
C TYR A 235 1.30 -10.34 9.51
N GLU A 236 2.12 -10.57 10.54
CA GLU A 236 3.11 -11.65 10.59
C GLU A 236 4.09 -11.58 9.40
N SER A 237 4.35 -10.34 8.92
CA SER A 237 5.21 -10.11 7.76
C SER A 237 6.66 -10.47 8.08
N ARG A 238 7.18 -11.47 7.42
CA ARG A 238 8.57 -11.90 7.57
C ARG A 238 9.52 -10.93 6.87
N TYR A 239 10.75 -10.88 7.37
CA TYR A 239 11.85 -10.08 6.83
C TYR A 239 13.14 -10.87 6.82
N THR A 240 14.06 -10.49 5.94
CA THR A 240 15.45 -10.94 6.00
C THR A 240 16.25 -10.02 6.94
N PHE A 241 16.97 -10.63 7.87
CA PHE A 241 17.82 -9.95 8.85
C PHE A 241 19.29 -10.27 8.56
N VAL A 242 20.14 -9.26 8.54
CA VAL A 242 21.57 -9.40 8.28
C VAL A 242 22.35 -8.65 9.34
N LYS A 243 23.42 -9.25 9.87
CA LYS A 243 24.40 -8.54 10.70
C LYS A 243 25.25 -7.63 9.83
N ALA A 244 24.99 -6.32 9.87
CA ALA A 244 25.53 -5.38 8.89
C ALA A 244 27.01 -5.06 9.08
N ASN A 245 27.52 -5.13 10.31
CA ASN A 245 28.92 -4.83 10.63
C ASN A 245 29.87 -6.05 10.64
N ASP A 246 29.38 -7.24 10.30
CA ASP A 246 30.14 -8.50 10.21
C ASP A 246 29.33 -9.51 9.36
N ALA A 247 29.07 -9.17 8.13
CA ALA A 247 28.20 -9.94 7.26
C ALA A 247 28.79 -11.30 6.83
N ASP A 248 30.12 -11.45 6.89
CA ASP A 248 30.84 -12.67 6.51
C ASP A 248 30.98 -13.67 7.68
N ASN A 249 30.39 -13.39 8.84
CA ASN A 249 30.41 -14.29 9.97
C ASN A 249 29.55 -15.54 9.70
N ASP A 250 30.17 -16.70 9.69
CA ASP A 250 29.56 -18.00 9.41
C ASP A 250 28.97 -18.73 10.62
N LYS A 251 29.05 -18.11 11.81
CA LYS A 251 28.43 -18.65 13.04
C LYS A 251 27.00 -18.12 13.15
N TYR A 252 26.04 -19.00 12.99
CA TYR A 252 24.63 -18.67 13.06
C TYR A 252 23.98 -19.08 14.37
N ILE A 253 23.04 -18.27 14.83
CA ILE A 253 22.16 -18.52 15.96
C ILE A 253 20.69 -18.40 15.52
N LYS A 254 19.80 -19.03 16.28
CA LYS A 254 18.36 -18.91 16.13
C LYS A 254 17.82 -18.09 17.29
N ALA A 255 17.13 -16.99 17.01
CA ALA A 255 16.61 -16.09 18.02
C ALA A 255 15.36 -15.33 17.54
N ASP A 256 14.55 -14.85 18.47
CA ASP A 256 13.49 -13.88 18.22
C ASP A 256 14.09 -12.46 18.28
N ILE A 257 13.72 -11.62 17.32
CA ILE A 257 14.13 -10.20 17.28
C ILE A 257 13.08 -9.38 18.01
N ALA A 258 13.44 -8.91 19.20
CA ALA A 258 12.53 -8.20 20.09
C ALA A 258 12.79 -6.70 20.09
N GLY A 259 11.74 -5.93 19.99
CA GLY A 259 11.80 -4.48 20.11
C GLY A 259 11.93 -3.99 21.56
N ARG A 260 11.91 -2.67 21.72
CA ARG A 260 12.11 -1.98 23.00
C ARG A 260 10.82 -1.51 23.69
N CYS A 261 9.66 -1.69 23.04
CA CYS A 261 8.39 -1.28 23.60
C CYS A 261 7.98 -2.18 24.77
N CYS A 262 7.23 -1.63 25.72
CA CYS A 262 6.70 -2.38 26.86
C CYS A 262 5.45 -3.18 26.43
N GLU A 263 5.66 -4.10 25.49
CA GLU A 263 4.61 -4.89 24.83
C GLU A 263 5.16 -6.27 24.49
N SER A 264 4.47 -7.33 24.90
CA SER A 264 4.92 -8.71 24.64
C SER A 264 4.97 -9.06 23.16
N GLY A 265 4.10 -8.42 22.36
CA GLY A 265 4.03 -8.58 20.91
C GLY A 265 5.00 -7.71 20.12
N ASP A 266 5.90 -6.95 20.80
CA ASP A 266 6.90 -6.13 20.13
C ASP A 266 8.05 -7.01 19.60
N LEU A 267 7.73 -7.72 18.53
CA LEU A 267 8.65 -8.58 17.78
C LEU A 267 8.72 -8.12 16.34
N LEU A 268 9.90 -8.22 15.74
CA LEU A 268 10.13 -8.02 14.32
C LEU A 268 10.27 -9.34 13.56
N GLY A 269 10.53 -10.42 14.27
CA GLY A 269 10.60 -11.77 13.74
C GLY A 269 10.81 -12.79 14.83
N GLU A 270 10.26 -13.97 14.65
CA GLU A 270 10.48 -15.15 15.49
C GLU A 270 11.28 -16.19 14.74
N ASP A 271 12.04 -16.98 15.51
CA ASP A 271 12.86 -18.08 14.99
C ASP A 271 13.84 -17.65 13.88
N VAL A 272 14.30 -16.40 13.90
CA VAL A 272 15.20 -15.83 12.90
C VAL A 272 16.57 -16.50 12.99
N ILE A 273 17.09 -16.94 11.85
CA ILE A 273 18.47 -17.43 11.74
C ILE A 273 19.33 -16.25 11.29
N ILE A 274 20.26 -15.86 12.15
CA ILE A 274 21.14 -14.70 11.93
C ILE A 274 22.55 -15.01 12.46
N SER A 275 23.55 -14.35 11.92
CA SER A 275 24.93 -14.46 12.45
C SER A 275 24.99 -14.06 13.93
N GLU A 276 25.83 -14.74 14.73
CA GLU A 276 25.99 -14.46 16.14
C GLU A 276 26.24 -12.97 16.42
N VAL A 277 25.50 -12.42 17.36
CA VAL A 277 25.52 -10.98 17.68
C VAL A 277 25.92 -10.72 19.13
N LYS A 278 26.45 -9.52 19.35
CA LYS A 278 26.73 -8.97 20.68
C LYS A 278 26.21 -7.55 20.79
N ARG A 279 26.13 -7.04 22.01
CA ARG A 279 25.76 -5.63 22.26
C ARG A 279 26.59 -4.66 21.42
N GLY A 280 25.94 -3.74 20.74
CA GLY A 280 26.52 -2.74 19.85
C GLY A 280 26.67 -3.19 18.39
N ASP A 281 26.39 -4.44 18.06
CA ASP A 281 26.32 -4.87 16.66
C ASP A 281 25.11 -4.21 15.96
N ILE A 282 25.21 -4.09 14.64
CA ILE A 282 24.15 -3.52 13.81
C ILE A 282 23.45 -4.63 13.03
N ILE A 283 22.13 -4.67 13.14
CA ILE A 283 21.26 -5.53 12.33
C ILE A 283 20.57 -4.68 11.27
N ALA A 284 20.67 -5.11 10.01
CA ALA A 284 19.88 -4.59 8.92
C ALA A 284 18.64 -5.46 8.72
N VAL A 285 17.46 -4.84 8.67
CA VAL A 285 16.21 -5.45 8.22
C VAL A 285 15.99 -5.01 6.79
N LEU A 286 16.05 -5.95 5.86
CA LEU A 286 15.98 -5.67 4.42
C LEU A 286 14.54 -5.42 3.98
N THR A 287 14.36 -4.82 2.79
CA THR A 287 13.06 -4.62 2.12
C THR A 287 12.07 -3.80 2.96
N THR A 288 12.56 -2.74 3.65
CA THR A 288 11.73 -1.86 4.48
C THR A 288 11.39 -0.52 3.84
N GLY A 289 11.64 -0.34 2.53
CA GLY A 289 11.39 0.92 1.83
C GLY A 289 9.92 1.29 1.66
N ALA A 290 8.98 0.34 1.84
CA ALA A 290 7.54 0.58 1.75
C ALA A 290 6.85 0.29 3.08
N TYR A 291 5.89 1.16 3.47
CA TYR A 291 4.98 1.08 4.61
C TYR A 291 5.62 1.24 6.01
N ASN A 292 6.90 1.01 6.20
CA ASN A 292 7.55 1.13 7.51
C ASN A 292 7.50 2.58 8.03
N TYR A 293 8.13 3.52 7.33
CA TYR A 293 8.13 4.93 7.73
C TYR A 293 6.70 5.51 7.86
N SER A 294 5.81 5.21 6.93
CA SER A 294 4.43 5.75 6.94
C SER A 294 3.54 5.13 8.02
N MET A 295 3.93 3.98 8.60
CA MET A 295 3.20 3.30 9.67
C MET A 295 3.83 3.51 11.05
N GLN A 296 4.95 4.23 11.13
CA GLN A 296 5.59 4.50 12.42
C GLN A 296 4.69 5.28 13.36
N SER A 297 4.90 5.10 14.64
CA SER A 297 4.18 5.77 15.71
C SER A 297 5.12 6.18 16.85
N HIS A 298 4.62 7.01 17.75
CA HIS A 298 5.33 7.38 18.99
C HIS A 298 4.96 6.48 20.17
N TYR A 299 4.56 5.22 19.91
CA TYR A 299 4.23 4.30 20.98
C TYR A 299 5.37 4.18 21.99
N ASN A 300 5.06 4.18 23.29
CA ASN A 300 6.01 4.29 24.39
C ASN A 300 6.97 5.50 24.30
N GLN A 301 6.55 6.61 23.69
CA GLN A 301 7.35 7.82 23.49
C GLN A 301 8.65 7.59 22.70
N ASN A 302 8.64 6.61 21.78
CA ASN A 302 9.76 6.39 20.88
C ASN A 302 9.82 7.50 19.81
N GLN A 303 11.03 7.99 19.57
CA GLN A 303 11.30 8.98 18.53
C GLN A 303 11.19 8.35 17.14
N GLY A 304 10.57 9.06 16.20
CA GLY A 304 10.54 8.64 14.81
C GLY A 304 11.94 8.52 14.21
N LEU A 305 12.13 7.49 13.38
CA LEU A 305 13.41 7.22 12.73
C LEU A 305 13.72 8.24 11.62
N PRO A 306 15.00 8.57 11.40
CA PRO A 306 15.40 9.37 10.24
C PRO A 306 15.32 8.53 8.97
N VAL A 307 15.14 9.18 7.82
CA VAL A 307 15.31 8.55 6.51
C VAL A 307 16.52 9.17 5.82
N ILE A 308 17.49 8.33 5.50
CA ILE A 308 18.71 8.71 4.79
C ILE A 308 18.63 8.11 3.38
N MET A 309 18.67 8.95 2.38
CA MET A 309 18.76 8.52 0.99
C MET A 309 20.22 8.41 0.58
N ILE A 310 20.56 7.34 -0.10
CA ILE A 310 21.86 7.12 -0.73
C ILE A 310 21.66 7.21 -2.24
N CYS A 311 22.32 8.17 -2.87
CA CYS A 311 22.28 8.35 -4.31
C CYS A 311 23.67 8.73 -4.81
N ASP A 312 24.19 8.00 -5.80
CA ASP A 312 25.53 8.21 -6.38
C ASP A 312 26.64 8.27 -5.31
N GLY A 313 26.57 7.40 -4.30
CA GLY A 313 27.53 7.35 -3.20
C GLY A 313 27.42 8.52 -2.20
N LYS A 314 26.42 9.41 -2.33
CA LYS A 314 26.19 10.53 -1.44
C LYS A 314 25.04 10.25 -0.50
N LEU A 315 25.22 10.62 0.78
CA LEU A 315 24.19 10.53 1.80
C LEU A 315 23.41 11.86 1.87
N LYS A 316 22.08 11.75 1.89
CA LYS A 316 21.16 12.88 2.08
C LYS A 316 20.10 12.52 3.11
N THR A 317 20.04 13.29 4.20
CA THR A 317 18.92 13.18 5.14
C THR A 317 17.68 13.79 4.49
N VAL A 318 16.67 12.95 4.24
CA VAL A 318 15.37 13.36 3.66
C VAL A 318 14.28 13.49 4.74
N VAL A 319 14.42 12.76 5.84
CA VAL A 319 13.63 12.91 7.06
C VAL A 319 14.58 12.96 8.25
N LYS A 320 14.44 13.97 9.10
CA LYS A 320 15.22 14.07 10.34
C LYS A 320 14.69 13.08 11.37
N ARG A 321 15.56 12.61 12.26
CA ARG A 321 15.13 11.93 13.49
C ARG A 321 14.36 12.93 14.35
N ASP A 322 13.29 12.48 14.98
CA ASP A 322 12.60 13.32 15.96
C ASP A 322 13.53 13.64 17.15
N SER A 323 13.45 14.86 17.64
CA SER A 323 13.98 15.26 18.93
C SER A 323 13.00 14.86 20.06
N LEU A 324 13.40 14.94 21.31
CA LEU A 324 12.48 14.79 22.43
C LEU A 324 11.45 15.91 22.46
N ASP A 325 11.83 17.12 22.05
CA ASP A 325 10.91 18.26 21.96
C ASP A 325 9.82 18.07 20.88
N ASP A 326 10.14 17.34 19.80
CA ASP A 326 9.14 17.01 18.78
C ASP A 326 8.02 16.12 19.35
N LEU A 327 8.32 15.25 20.31
CA LEU A 327 7.32 14.42 21.00
C LEU A 327 6.36 15.24 21.88
N LEU A 328 6.80 16.40 22.34
CA LEU A 328 6.06 17.29 23.26
C LEU A 328 5.40 18.47 22.54
N HIS A 329 5.67 18.65 21.25
CA HIS A 329 5.31 19.84 20.48
C HIS A 329 3.81 20.20 20.51
N ASN A 330 2.91 19.21 20.66
CA ASN A 330 1.47 19.42 20.78
C ASN A 330 0.94 19.41 22.23
N GLN A 331 1.81 19.28 23.23
CA GLN A 331 1.42 19.28 24.64
C GLN A 331 1.44 20.72 25.17
N LEU A 332 0.41 21.09 25.96
CA LEU A 332 0.24 22.43 26.53
C LEU A 332 0.80 22.48 27.96
#